data_76c5edca52b1d343084d58e01f97f64d
#
_entry.id   76c5edca52b1d343084d58e01f97f64d
#
_cell.length_a   1.000
_cell.length_b   1.000
_cell.length_c   1.000
_cell.angle_alpha   90.00
_cell.angle_beta   90.00
_cell.angle_gamma   90.00
#
_symmetry.space_group_name_H-M   'P 1'
#
loop_
_entity.id
_entity.type
_entity.pdbx_description
1 polymer ?
#
loop_
_entity_poly.entity_id
_entity_poly.type
_entity_poly.pdbx_seq_one_letter_code
_entity_poly.pdbx_strand_id
1 'polypeptide(L)'
;MGMRNQRWSRNTLAQAGLFVVASTIALTASFLGLVGLLTGEVTGLADRLPFYVLVTAVAFVGAIVILEEEYREGARVLQLSILVAALTFVLATFGGEGASYLYQNRADVITSQLIFYILAAGLIGTGVCYWALRHRAELARASSDLGS
;
A
#
# COMPACT_ATOMS: atom_id res chain seq x y z
N MET A 1 17.46 -37.54 -1.08
CA MET A 1 16.41 -36.52 -1.14
C MET A 1 17.05 -35.16 -0.91
N GLY A 2 17.27 -34.43 -1.99
CA GLY A 2 17.94 -33.15 -1.91
C GLY A 2 17.04 -32.12 -1.21
N MET A 3 17.41 -31.68 -0.01
CA MET A 3 16.99 -30.39 0.49
C MET A 3 17.46 -29.36 -0.53
N ARG A 4 16.59 -28.89 -1.40
CA ARG A 4 16.82 -27.68 -2.16
C ARG A 4 16.91 -26.57 -1.12
N ASN A 5 18.13 -26.23 -0.73
CA ASN A 5 18.44 -24.95 -0.18
C ASN A 5 17.91 -23.92 -1.18
N GLN A 6 16.67 -23.48 -1.00
CA GLN A 6 16.21 -22.27 -1.62
C GLN A 6 17.08 -21.16 -1.04
N ARG A 7 18.22 -20.96 -1.65
CA ARG A 7 18.94 -19.70 -1.49
C ARG A 7 17.95 -18.64 -1.97
N TRP A 8 17.30 -18.02 -1.03
CA TRP A 8 16.56 -16.80 -1.30
C TRP A 8 17.53 -15.89 -2.02
N SER A 9 17.28 -15.63 -3.29
CA SER A 9 18.14 -14.74 -4.04
C SER A 9 18.20 -13.42 -3.27
N ARG A 10 19.37 -12.82 -3.18
CA ARG A 10 19.58 -11.52 -2.52
C ARG A 10 18.55 -10.50 -3.02
N ASN A 11 18.15 -10.60 -4.27
CA ASN A 11 17.14 -9.75 -4.89
C ASN A 11 15.72 -9.98 -4.30
N THR A 12 15.34 -11.22 -4.00
CA THR A 12 14.03 -11.52 -3.40
C THR A 12 13.94 -10.99 -1.97
N LEU A 13 15.02 -11.12 -1.19
CA LEU A 13 15.08 -10.55 0.16
C LEU A 13 15.08 -9.02 0.15
N ALA A 14 15.80 -8.42 -0.79
CA ALA A 14 15.81 -6.97 -0.97
C ALA A 14 14.43 -6.43 -1.39
N GLN A 15 13.75 -7.12 -2.29
CA GLN A 15 12.37 -6.76 -2.70
C GLN A 15 11.38 -6.90 -1.56
N ALA A 16 11.46 -7.99 -0.78
CA ALA A 16 10.60 -8.18 0.39
C ALA A 16 10.88 -7.10 1.45
N GLY A 17 12.13 -6.78 1.72
CA GLY A 17 12.52 -5.71 2.64
C GLY A 17 12.01 -4.34 2.19
N LEU A 18 12.17 -4.01 0.92
CA LEU A 18 11.65 -2.77 0.34
C LEU A 18 10.12 -2.69 0.46
N PHE A 19 9.42 -3.79 0.18
CA PHE A 19 7.96 -3.85 0.33
C PHE A 19 7.53 -3.62 1.77
N VAL A 20 8.18 -4.25 2.75
CA VAL A 20 7.89 -4.06 4.17
C VAL A 20 8.12 -2.61 4.59
N VAL A 21 9.25 -2.02 4.20
CA VAL A 21 9.56 -0.61 4.52
C VAL A 21 8.53 0.33 3.88
N ALA A 22 8.24 0.16 2.60
CA ALA A 22 7.27 1.01 1.90
C ALA A 22 5.86 0.88 2.50
N SER A 23 5.41 -0.35 2.80
CA SER A 23 4.10 -0.56 3.44
C SER A 23 4.05 -0.01 4.86
N THR A 24 5.14 -0.12 5.63
CA THR A 24 5.23 0.47 6.96
C THR A 24 5.09 1.99 6.93
N ILE A 25 5.80 2.65 6.03
CA ILE A 25 5.70 4.10 5.84
C ILE A 25 4.28 4.51 5.43
N ALA A 26 3.72 3.83 4.43
CA ALA A 26 2.38 4.13 3.92
C ALA A 26 1.28 3.92 4.98
N LEU A 27 1.33 2.82 5.73
CA LEU A 27 0.37 2.52 6.80
C LEU A 27 0.54 3.46 7.98
N THR A 28 1.77 3.79 8.39
CA THR A 28 2.02 4.75 9.46
C THR A 28 1.46 6.12 9.10
N ALA A 29 1.73 6.61 7.90
CA ALA A 29 1.17 7.87 7.41
C ALA A 29 -0.36 7.82 7.35
N SER A 30 -0.94 6.70 6.91
CA SER A 30 -2.40 6.52 6.86
C SER A 30 -3.04 6.52 8.26
N PHE A 31 -2.42 5.90 9.27
CA PHE A 31 -2.88 5.95 10.65
C PHE A 31 -2.85 7.36 11.22
N LEU A 32 -1.76 8.09 10.98
CA LEU A 32 -1.64 9.50 11.40
C LEU A 32 -2.67 10.39 10.71
N GLY A 33 -2.93 10.17 9.43
CA GLY A 33 -3.96 10.88 8.68
C GLY A 33 -5.35 10.60 9.23
N LEU A 34 -5.65 9.35 9.57
CA LEU A 34 -6.93 8.98 10.19
C LEU A 34 -7.10 9.68 11.55
N VAL A 35 -6.08 9.67 12.39
CA VAL A 35 -6.10 10.37 13.68
C VAL A 35 -6.30 11.87 13.49
N GLY A 36 -5.56 12.50 12.59
CA GLY A 36 -5.69 13.92 12.28
C GLY A 36 -7.09 14.30 11.79
N LEU A 37 -7.71 13.46 10.97
CA LEU A 37 -9.09 13.66 10.51
C LEU A 37 -10.13 13.49 11.64
N LEU A 38 -9.94 12.49 12.50
CA LEU A 38 -10.84 12.23 13.63
C LEU A 38 -10.75 13.32 14.71
N THR A 39 -9.57 13.88 14.92
CA THR A 39 -9.37 14.99 15.89
C THR A 39 -9.77 16.36 15.33
N GLY A 40 -10.04 16.45 14.02
CA GLY A 40 -10.38 17.70 13.36
C GLY A 40 -9.21 18.68 13.22
N GLU A 41 -7.99 18.23 13.47
CA GLU A 41 -6.78 19.06 13.39
C GLU A 41 -6.26 19.21 11.96
N VAL A 42 -6.82 18.46 11.02
CA VAL A 42 -6.46 18.55 9.59
C VAL A 42 -7.29 19.64 8.92
N THR A 43 -6.65 20.76 8.66
CA THR A 43 -7.24 21.89 7.91
C THR A 43 -6.74 21.85 6.44
N GLY A 44 -7.60 22.23 5.49
CA GLY A 44 -7.21 22.36 4.08
C GLY A 44 -7.28 21.07 3.27
N LEU A 45 -8.04 20.05 3.71
CA LEU A 45 -8.30 18.84 2.93
C LEU A 45 -8.87 19.16 1.54
N ALA A 46 -9.81 20.12 1.48
CA ALA A 46 -10.44 20.52 0.23
C ALA A 46 -9.45 21.06 -0.81
N ASP A 47 -8.41 21.76 -0.37
CA ASP A 47 -7.39 22.33 -1.25
C ASP A 47 -6.46 21.26 -1.83
N ARG A 48 -6.28 20.15 -1.13
CA ARG A 48 -5.41 19.01 -1.54
C ARG A 48 -6.17 17.91 -2.28
N LEU A 49 -7.48 17.90 -2.17
CA LEU A 49 -8.32 16.87 -2.77
C LEU A 49 -8.11 16.72 -4.30
N PRO A 50 -7.96 17.81 -5.09
CA PRO A 50 -7.64 17.70 -6.51
C PRO A 50 -6.34 16.95 -6.79
N PHE A 51 -5.34 17.10 -5.93
CA PHE A 51 -4.07 16.37 -6.06
C PHE A 51 -4.25 14.87 -5.81
N TYR A 52 -5.03 14.48 -4.79
CA TYR A 52 -5.30 13.07 -4.50
C TYR A 52 -6.11 12.40 -5.63
N VAL A 53 -7.05 13.14 -6.21
CA VAL A 53 -7.81 12.68 -7.39
C VAL A 53 -6.88 12.49 -8.59
N LEU A 54 -5.94 13.40 -8.81
CA LEU A 54 -4.96 13.28 -9.90
C LEU A 54 -4.08 12.04 -9.73
N VAL A 55 -3.54 11.81 -8.54
CA VAL A 55 -2.73 10.62 -8.22
C VAL A 55 -3.54 9.34 -8.45
N THR A 56 -4.79 9.34 -8.03
CA THR A 56 -5.71 8.22 -8.26
C THR A 56 -5.97 7.96 -9.74
N ALA A 57 -6.16 9.02 -10.53
CA ALA A 57 -6.36 8.90 -11.97
C ALA A 57 -5.12 8.32 -12.68
N VAL A 58 -3.93 8.77 -12.30
CA VAL A 58 -2.66 8.21 -12.82
C VAL A 58 -2.51 6.73 -12.45
N ALA A 59 -2.83 6.37 -11.20
CA ALA A 59 -2.79 4.98 -10.75
C ALA A 59 -3.82 4.10 -11.50
N PHE A 60 -5.01 4.63 -11.76
CA PHE A 60 -6.05 3.94 -12.53
C PHE A 60 -5.61 3.63 -13.96
N VAL A 61 -5.10 4.65 -14.66
CA VAL A 61 -4.61 4.49 -16.04
C VAL A 61 -3.41 3.54 -16.08
N GLY A 62 -2.47 3.69 -15.16
CA GLY A 62 -1.31 2.79 -15.04
C GLY A 62 -1.74 1.34 -14.76
N ALA A 63 -2.73 1.12 -13.90
CA ALA A 63 -3.28 -0.19 -13.62
C ALA A 63 -3.92 -0.82 -14.87
N ILE A 64 -4.69 -0.05 -15.65
CA ILE A 64 -5.27 -0.54 -16.91
C ILE A 64 -4.16 -1.01 -17.86
N VAL A 65 -3.14 -0.19 -18.08
CA VAL A 65 -2.05 -0.52 -19.02
C VAL A 65 -1.30 -1.77 -18.58
N ILE A 66 -0.97 -1.90 -17.29
CA ILE A 66 -0.24 -3.07 -16.77
C ILE A 66 -1.11 -4.32 -16.79
N LEU A 67 -2.37 -4.22 -16.38
CA LEU A 67 -3.28 -5.36 -16.31
C LEU A 67 -3.76 -5.84 -17.68
N GLU A 68 -3.81 -4.96 -18.68
CA GLU A 68 -4.16 -5.33 -20.06
C GLU A 68 -3.13 -6.27 -20.68
N GLU A 69 -1.86 -6.16 -20.29
CA GLU A 69 -0.82 -7.09 -20.71
C GLU A 69 -0.96 -8.48 -20.06
N GLU A 70 -1.47 -8.53 -18.84
CA GLU A 70 -1.58 -9.76 -18.03
C GLU A 70 -2.91 -10.49 -18.26
N TYR A 71 -4.01 -9.78 -18.44
CA TYR A 71 -5.36 -10.33 -18.52
C TYR A 71 -6.00 -10.06 -19.89
N ARG A 72 -6.58 -11.11 -20.48
CA ARG A 72 -7.28 -11.00 -21.78
C ARG A 72 -8.73 -10.51 -21.67
N GLU A 73 -9.32 -10.55 -20.47
CA GLU A 73 -10.71 -10.17 -20.25
C GLU A 73 -10.83 -8.71 -19.82
N GLY A 74 -11.29 -7.84 -20.71
CA GLY A 74 -11.41 -6.39 -20.45
C GLY A 74 -12.26 -6.04 -19.23
N ALA A 75 -13.33 -6.79 -18.95
CA ALA A 75 -14.17 -6.55 -17.78
C ALA A 75 -13.40 -6.73 -16.47
N ARG A 76 -12.51 -7.71 -16.42
CA ARG A 76 -11.69 -8.01 -15.26
C ARG A 76 -10.59 -6.96 -15.07
N VAL A 77 -9.96 -6.53 -16.15
CA VAL A 77 -8.98 -5.45 -16.14
C VAL A 77 -9.62 -4.20 -15.52
N LEU A 78 -10.82 -3.85 -15.96
CA LEU A 78 -11.55 -2.70 -15.44
C LEU A 78 -11.87 -2.84 -13.93
N GLN A 79 -12.37 -3.99 -13.48
CA GLN A 79 -12.68 -4.22 -12.07
C GLN A 79 -11.45 -4.11 -11.17
N LEU A 80 -10.33 -4.72 -11.58
CA LEU A 80 -9.08 -4.64 -10.83
C LEU A 80 -8.50 -3.23 -10.84
N SER A 81 -8.61 -2.51 -11.95
CA SER A 81 -8.15 -1.11 -12.05
C SER A 81 -8.97 -0.18 -11.15
N ILE A 82 -10.29 -0.39 -11.05
CA ILE A 82 -11.15 0.34 -10.11
C ILE A 82 -10.74 0.04 -8.66
N LEU A 83 -10.46 -1.22 -8.33
CA LEU A 83 -10.00 -1.59 -6.99
C LEU A 83 -8.67 -0.94 -6.65
N VAL A 84 -7.70 -0.96 -7.57
CA VAL A 84 -6.38 -0.30 -7.41
C VAL A 84 -6.56 1.20 -7.23
N ALA A 85 -7.43 1.83 -8.03
CA ALA A 85 -7.72 3.26 -7.92
C ALA A 85 -8.35 3.61 -6.55
N ALA A 86 -9.33 2.82 -6.09
CA ALA A 86 -9.97 3.03 -4.79
C ALA A 86 -8.96 2.89 -3.64
N LEU A 87 -8.11 1.87 -3.66
CA LEU A 87 -7.05 1.69 -2.67
C LEU A 87 -6.04 2.84 -2.72
N THR A 88 -5.65 3.28 -3.91
CA THR A 88 -4.72 4.40 -4.09
C THR A 88 -5.33 5.69 -3.55
N PHE A 89 -6.61 5.94 -3.81
CA PHE A 89 -7.29 7.12 -3.29
C PHE A 89 -7.30 7.15 -1.76
N VAL A 90 -7.66 6.03 -1.13
CA VAL A 90 -7.68 5.90 0.33
C VAL A 90 -6.27 6.11 0.91
N LEU A 91 -5.27 5.44 0.36
CA LEU A 91 -3.88 5.55 0.83
C LEU A 91 -3.29 6.95 0.56
N ALA A 92 -3.56 7.55 -0.59
CA ALA A 92 -3.09 8.89 -0.92
C ALA A 92 -3.72 9.95 0.00
N THR A 93 -5.03 9.84 0.25
CA THR A 93 -5.75 10.75 1.14
C THR A 93 -5.25 10.62 2.57
N PHE A 94 -5.31 9.43 3.15
CA PHE A 94 -4.87 9.24 4.53
C PHE A 94 -3.35 9.45 4.69
N GLY A 95 -2.55 8.97 3.75
CA GLY A 95 -1.10 9.16 3.77
C GLY A 95 -0.69 10.63 3.61
N GLY A 96 -1.34 11.34 2.70
CA GLY A 96 -1.11 12.77 2.47
C GLY A 96 -1.51 13.62 3.68
N GLU A 97 -2.68 13.34 4.26
CA GLU A 97 -3.13 14.04 5.46
C GLU A 97 -2.26 13.69 6.68
N GLY A 98 -1.80 12.44 6.80
CA GLY A 98 -0.87 12.04 7.85
C GLY A 98 0.49 12.73 7.74
N ALA A 99 1.01 12.86 6.54
CA ALA A 99 2.25 13.61 6.29
C ALA A 99 2.09 15.09 6.62
N SER A 100 0.95 15.69 6.26
CA SER A 100 0.61 17.07 6.59
C SER A 100 0.49 17.28 8.10
N TYR A 101 -0.20 16.38 8.79
CA TYR A 101 -0.36 16.39 10.24
C TYR A 101 1.00 16.28 10.96
N LEU A 102 1.84 15.35 10.55
CA LEU A 102 3.18 15.17 11.08
C LEU A 102 4.05 16.42 10.89
N TYR A 103 3.93 17.07 9.74
CA TYR A 103 4.69 18.29 9.45
C TYR A 103 4.28 19.46 10.35
N GLN A 104 2.99 19.58 10.64
CA GLN A 104 2.44 20.65 11.48
C GLN A 104 2.67 20.40 12.98
N ASN A 105 2.63 19.16 13.44
CA ASN A 105 2.67 18.76 14.84
C ASN A 105 3.91 17.91 15.20
N ARG A 106 5.07 18.27 14.67
CA ARG A 106 6.31 17.50 14.86
C ARG A 106 6.66 17.16 16.30
N ALA A 107 6.47 18.10 17.21
CA ALA A 107 6.88 17.94 18.61
C ALA A 107 5.99 16.96 19.38
N ASP A 108 4.69 16.93 19.09
CA ASP A 108 3.73 16.14 19.84
C ASP A 108 3.64 14.69 19.33
N VAL A 109 3.87 14.46 18.03
CA VAL A 109 3.76 13.15 17.39
C VAL A 109 5.02 12.31 17.57
N ILE A 110 6.20 12.93 17.70
CA ILE A 110 7.49 12.22 17.75
C ILE A 110 7.71 11.47 19.07
N THR A 111 7.02 11.84 20.16
CA THR A 111 7.45 11.44 21.50
C THR A 111 7.09 10.00 21.88
N SER A 112 5.91 9.48 21.60
CA SER A 112 5.57 8.09 21.96
C SER A 112 4.56 7.43 21.02
N GLN A 113 3.59 8.17 20.53
CA GLN A 113 2.50 7.61 19.72
C GLN A 113 3.00 7.13 18.35
N LEU A 114 3.95 7.84 17.74
CA LEU A 114 4.52 7.48 16.45
C LEU A 114 5.19 6.10 16.48
N ILE A 115 5.87 5.78 17.58
CA ILE A 115 6.53 4.46 17.76
C ILE A 115 5.51 3.33 17.70
N PHE A 116 4.35 3.48 18.35
CA PHE A 116 3.30 2.48 18.31
C PHE A 116 2.70 2.32 16.91
N TYR A 117 2.50 3.42 16.17
CA TYR A 117 2.01 3.35 14.79
C TYR A 117 3.02 2.68 13.86
N ILE A 118 4.31 3.00 13.98
CA ILE A 118 5.38 2.36 13.21
C ILE A 118 5.46 0.88 13.53
N LEU A 119 5.37 0.50 14.82
CA LEU A 119 5.38 -0.90 15.25
C LEU A 119 4.20 -1.67 14.70
N ALA A 120 2.98 -1.12 14.82
CA ALA A 120 1.76 -1.73 14.30
C ALA A 120 1.83 -1.88 12.78
N ALA A 121 2.22 -0.84 12.06
CA ALA A 121 2.36 -0.85 10.61
C ALA A 121 3.44 -1.84 10.15
N GLY A 122 4.56 -1.91 10.84
CA GLY A 122 5.64 -2.88 10.58
C GLY A 122 5.19 -4.31 10.79
N LEU A 123 4.46 -4.60 11.86
CA LEU A 123 3.89 -5.92 12.13
C LEU A 123 2.88 -6.32 11.05
N ILE A 124 1.98 -5.43 10.66
CA ILE A 124 1.00 -5.68 9.60
C ILE A 124 1.72 -5.92 8.27
N GLY A 125 2.66 -5.05 7.90
CA GLY A 125 3.43 -5.17 6.66
C GLY A 125 4.24 -6.48 6.61
N THR A 126 4.87 -6.85 7.70
CA THR A 126 5.63 -8.11 7.82
C THR A 126 4.70 -9.33 7.73
N GLY A 127 3.55 -9.29 8.42
CA GLY A 127 2.55 -10.34 8.36
C GLY A 127 1.99 -10.56 6.96
N VAL A 128 1.63 -9.49 6.28
CA VAL A 128 1.13 -9.54 4.89
C VAL A 128 2.21 -10.05 3.95
N CYS A 129 3.46 -9.58 4.09
CA CYS A 129 4.58 -10.04 3.28
C CYS A 129 4.85 -11.54 3.50
N TYR A 130 4.87 -11.99 4.75
CA TYR A 130 5.03 -13.41 5.09
C TYR A 130 3.91 -14.25 4.48
N TRP A 131 2.66 -13.83 4.64
CA TRP A 131 1.51 -14.51 4.07
C TRP A 131 1.60 -14.60 2.55
N ALA A 132 1.90 -13.48 1.87
CA ALA A 132 2.04 -13.42 0.42
C ALA A 132 3.16 -14.33 -0.10
N LEU A 133 4.31 -14.34 0.58
CA LEU A 133 5.43 -15.21 0.22
C LEU A 133 5.10 -16.69 0.42
N ARG A 134 4.38 -17.04 1.46
CA ARG A 134 3.98 -18.43 1.75
C ARG A 134 2.93 -18.93 0.75
N HIS A 135 1.97 -18.07 0.39
CA HIS A 135 0.84 -18.42 -0.48
C HIS A 135 1.04 -17.98 -1.94
N ARG A 136 2.25 -17.57 -2.31
CA ARG A 136 2.54 -17.12 -3.68
C ARG A 136 2.19 -18.15 -4.76
N ALA A 137 2.33 -19.44 -4.45
CA ALA A 137 1.98 -20.53 -5.37
C ALA A 137 0.45 -20.65 -5.55
N GLU A 138 -0.32 -20.38 -4.50
CA GLU A 138 -1.79 -20.36 -4.56
C GLU A 138 -2.27 -19.09 -5.29
N LEU A 139 -1.63 -17.94 -5.03
CA LEU A 139 -1.92 -16.70 -5.75
C LEU A 139 -1.62 -16.83 -7.24
N ALA A 140 -0.51 -17.47 -7.60
CA ALA A 140 -0.17 -17.73 -8.99
C ALA A 140 -1.18 -18.70 -9.65
N ARG A 141 -1.68 -19.70 -8.94
CA ARG A 141 -2.74 -20.61 -9.43
C ARG A 141 -4.08 -19.90 -9.55
N ALA A 142 -4.46 -19.11 -8.54
CA ALA A 142 -5.68 -18.32 -8.57
C ALA A 142 -5.68 -17.35 -9.75
N SER A 143 -4.54 -16.72 -10.08
CA SER A 143 -4.42 -15.85 -11.24
C SER A 143 -4.52 -16.62 -12.57
N SER A 144 -4.04 -17.88 -12.64
CA SER A 144 -4.17 -18.72 -13.84
C SER A 144 -5.57 -19.28 -14.03
N ASP A 145 -6.26 -19.67 -12.95
CA ASP A 145 -7.66 -20.12 -13.00
C ASP A 145 -8.62 -18.99 -13.36
N LEU A 146 -8.26 -17.77 -13.06
CA LEU A 146 -9.01 -16.58 -13.40
C LEU A 146 -8.78 -16.14 -14.86
N GLY A 147 -7.75 -16.66 -15.52
CA GLY A 147 -7.42 -16.42 -16.94
C GLY A 147 -7.93 -17.48 -17.91
N SER A 148 -8.59 -18.52 -17.42
CA SER A 148 -9.16 -19.59 -18.27
C SER A 148 -10.65 -19.48 -18.48
#